data_9bccceb4acc0283c04ff0d49e1559dc7
#
_entry.id   9bccceb4acc0283c04ff0d49e1559dc7
#
_cell.length_a   1.000
_cell.length_b   1.000
_cell.length_c   1.000
_cell.angle_alpha   90.00
_cell.angle_beta   90.00
_cell.angle_gamma   90.00
#
_symmetry.space_group_name_H-M   'P 1'
#
loop_
_entity.id
_entity.type
_entity.pdbx_description
1 polymer ?
#
loop_
_entity_poly.entity_id
_entity_poly.type
_entity_poly.pdbx_seq_one_letter_code
_entity_poly.pdbx_strand_id
1 'polypeptide(L)'
;FATAFSLFVGVPSAYAMAFNPGRHTKDILMWMLSTKMLPAAAVLYPMTFLTKSFLNLFDTHFLIILVLSLINLPIVIWMLFTYFKEIPKEIIEAGKMDGCSVWGEIKEIVLPLAWGGLASTALLCFIFCWNEAYWTVRLTTTDAATLSKLIEGNRAPEGLFFGRLSAVSTAAVGPIVVLGWFCQKQLVRGLTFGAVK
;
A
#
# COMPACT_ATOMS: atom_id res chain seq x y z
N PHE A 1 -4.20 -5.66 -7.15
CA PHE A 1 -4.43 -4.42 -7.91
C PHE A 1 -4.10 -3.19 -7.06
N ALA A 2 -4.68 -3.02 -5.87
CA ALA A 2 -4.41 -1.85 -5.01
C ALA A 2 -2.92 -1.67 -4.70
N THR A 3 -2.21 -2.74 -4.35
CA THR A 3 -0.76 -2.72 -4.14
C THR A 3 0.01 -2.26 -5.38
N ALA A 4 -0.34 -2.80 -6.55
CA ALA A 4 0.29 -2.42 -7.82
C ALA A 4 0.07 -0.93 -8.14
N PHE A 5 -1.16 -0.45 -7.93
CA PHE A 5 -1.48 0.96 -8.13
C PHE A 5 -0.74 1.87 -7.12
N SER A 6 -0.67 1.46 -5.85
CA SER A 6 0.09 2.20 -4.83
C SER A 6 1.58 2.30 -5.16
N LEU A 7 2.18 1.24 -5.70
CA LEU A 7 3.57 1.26 -6.13
C LEU A 7 3.75 2.10 -7.41
N PHE A 8 2.83 1.99 -8.36
CA PHE A 8 2.88 2.75 -9.60
C PHE A 8 2.89 4.27 -9.35
N VAL A 9 2.10 4.74 -8.39
CA VAL A 9 2.08 6.15 -7.96
C VAL A 9 3.21 6.45 -6.97
N GLY A 10 3.51 5.51 -6.08
CA GLY A 10 4.47 5.68 -4.99
C GLY A 10 5.92 5.79 -5.47
N VAL A 11 6.32 4.98 -6.45
CA VAL A 11 7.70 4.98 -6.98
C VAL A 11 8.11 6.33 -7.54
N PRO A 12 7.39 6.93 -8.53
CA PRO A 12 7.77 8.22 -9.06
C PRO A 12 7.67 9.34 -8.02
N SER A 13 6.69 9.26 -7.11
CA SER A 13 6.54 10.24 -6.02
C SER A 13 7.73 10.19 -5.06
N ALA A 14 8.14 9.01 -4.63
CA ALA A 14 9.30 8.82 -3.76
C ALA A 14 10.60 9.22 -4.45
N TYR A 15 10.74 8.91 -5.75
CA TYR A 15 11.88 9.34 -6.55
C TYR A 15 12.00 10.88 -6.58
N ALA A 16 10.92 11.56 -6.90
CA ALA A 16 10.91 13.02 -6.94
C ALA A 16 11.29 13.64 -5.58
N MET A 17 10.76 13.08 -4.49
CA MET A 17 11.05 13.56 -3.14
C MET A 17 12.48 13.23 -2.67
N ALA A 18 13.08 12.13 -3.12
CA ALA A 18 14.41 11.71 -2.71
C ALA A 18 15.53 12.46 -3.46
N PHE A 19 15.40 12.57 -4.77
CA PHE A 19 16.47 13.10 -5.62
C PHE A 19 16.25 14.53 -6.08
N ASN A 20 15.00 15.03 -6.11
CA ASN A 20 14.65 16.42 -6.43
C ASN A 20 13.80 17.05 -5.33
N PRO A 21 14.32 17.12 -4.07
CA PRO A 21 13.54 17.62 -2.94
C PRO A 21 13.24 19.12 -3.11
N GLY A 22 11.95 19.45 -3.07
CA GLY A 22 11.50 20.85 -2.98
C GLY A 22 11.50 21.36 -1.53
N ARG A 23 11.25 22.66 -1.36
CA ARG A 23 11.21 23.34 -0.05
C ARG A 23 10.27 22.66 0.95
N HIS A 24 9.15 22.10 0.48
CA HIS A 24 8.09 21.53 1.30
C HIS A 24 8.09 19.98 1.33
N THR A 25 9.10 19.33 0.78
CA THR A 25 9.13 17.84 0.71
C THR A 25 8.98 17.20 2.08
N LYS A 26 9.68 17.71 3.10
CA LYS A 26 9.59 17.19 4.46
C LYS A 26 8.19 17.40 5.06
N ASP A 27 7.61 18.56 4.85
CA ASP A 27 6.28 18.90 5.37
C ASP A 27 5.20 18.03 4.71
N ILE A 28 5.30 17.80 3.40
CA ILE A 28 4.41 16.91 2.66
C ILE A 28 4.51 15.47 3.18
N LEU A 29 5.71 14.94 3.37
CA LEU A 29 5.91 13.60 3.92
C LEU A 29 5.29 13.47 5.32
N MET A 30 5.53 14.46 6.20
CA MET A 30 4.95 14.47 7.55
C MET A 30 3.43 14.61 7.51
N TRP A 31 2.90 15.47 6.63
CA TRP A 31 1.46 15.61 6.44
C TRP A 31 0.83 14.31 5.95
N MET A 32 1.43 13.64 4.98
CA MET A 32 0.96 12.34 4.48
C MET A 32 0.90 11.30 5.59
N LEU A 33 1.92 11.21 6.44
CA LEU A 33 1.90 10.29 7.58
C LEU A 33 0.85 10.67 8.61
N SER A 34 0.64 11.97 8.86
CA SER A 34 -0.39 12.43 9.79
C SER A 34 -1.81 12.06 9.36
N THR A 35 -2.06 11.93 8.04
CA THR A 35 -3.36 11.45 7.54
C THR A 35 -3.69 10.02 8.00
N LYS A 36 -2.68 9.20 8.28
CA LYS A 36 -2.87 7.84 8.84
C LYS A 36 -3.35 7.85 10.29
N MET A 37 -3.16 8.95 11.01
CA MET A 37 -3.63 9.11 12.38
C MET A 37 -5.11 9.51 12.44
N LEU A 38 -5.70 9.91 11.31
CA LEU A 38 -7.10 10.28 11.26
C LEU A 38 -8.00 9.04 11.52
N PRO A 39 -8.94 9.09 12.46
CA PRO A 39 -9.85 7.98 12.72
C PRO A 39 -10.67 7.64 11.47
N ALA A 40 -10.55 6.42 10.97
CA ALA A 40 -11.29 5.97 9.79
C ALA A 40 -12.82 6.14 9.95
N ALA A 41 -13.32 5.99 11.19
CA ALA A 41 -14.72 6.17 11.52
C ALA A 41 -15.23 7.60 11.22
N ALA A 42 -14.41 8.63 11.40
CA ALA A 42 -14.78 10.01 11.14
C ALA A 42 -14.97 10.30 9.64
N VAL A 43 -14.24 9.58 8.80
CA VAL A 43 -14.23 9.77 7.33
C VAL A 43 -15.23 8.85 6.63
N LEU A 44 -15.67 7.78 7.27
CA LEU A 44 -16.54 6.78 6.66
C LEU A 44 -17.86 7.36 6.13
N TYR A 45 -18.53 8.17 6.92
CA TYR A 45 -19.84 8.72 6.54
C TYR A 45 -19.74 9.65 5.32
N PRO A 46 -18.83 10.66 5.31
CA PRO A 46 -18.59 11.48 4.13
C PRO A 46 -18.20 10.66 2.89
N MET A 47 -17.34 9.65 3.05
CA MET A 47 -16.93 8.77 1.94
C MET A 47 -18.10 7.97 1.38
N THR A 48 -18.92 7.38 2.25
CA THR A 48 -20.09 6.61 1.81
C THR A 48 -21.10 7.49 1.09
N PHE A 49 -21.34 8.70 1.62
CA PHE A 49 -22.22 9.67 0.97
C PHE A 49 -21.69 10.10 -0.41
N LEU A 50 -20.42 10.45 -0.49
CA LEU A 50 -19.78 10.85 -1.74
C LEU A 50 -19.85 9.74 -2.80
N THR A 51 -19.54 8.52 -2.41
CA THR A 51 -19.47 7.37 -3.33
C THR A 51 -20.84 6.90 -3.80
N LYS A 52 -21.88 7.04 -2.97
CA LYS A 52 -23.26 6.69 -3.33
C LYS A 52 -23.97 7.79 -4.11
N SER A 53 -23.89 9.05 -3.62
CA SER A 53 -24.75 10.13 -4.10
C SER A 53 -24.15 10.92 -5.25
N PHE A 54 -22.82 11.05 -5.32
CA PHE A 54 -22.16 11.86 -6.34
C PHE A 54 -21.41 11.04 -7.38
N LEU A 55 -20.63 10.05 -6.95
CA LEU A 55 -19.74 9.32 -7.86
C LEU A 55 -20.37 8.07 -8.44
N ASN A 56 -21.43 7.56 -7.82
CA ASN A 56 -22.07 6.30 -8.16
C ASN A 56 -21.09 5.12 -8.29
N LEU A 57 -20.07 5.10 -7.41
CA LEU A 57 -19.01 4.10 -7.40
C LEU A 57 -19.15 3.09 -6.27
N PHE A 58 -20.20 3.20 -5.44
CA PHE A 58 -20.41 2.30 -4.33
C PHE A 58 -20.50 0.84 -4.80
N ASP A 59 -19.92 -0.08 -4.05
CA ASP A 59 -19.85 -1.52 -4.36
C ASP A 59 -19.14 -1.84 -5.70
N THR A 60 -18.16 -1.04 -6.09
CA THR A 60 -17.36 -1.31 -7.29
C THR A 60 -15.92 -1.70 -6.92
N HIS A 61 -15.33 -2.60 -7.72
CA HIS A 61 -13.91 -2.95 -7.58
C HIS A 61 -12.99 -1.74 -7.72
N PHE A 62 -13.35 -0.79 -8.59
CA PHE A 62 -12.59 0.43 -8.79
C PHE A 62 -12.52 1.27 -7.51
N LEU A 63 -13.64 1.46 -6.82
CA LEU A 63 -13.68 2.19 -5.54
C LEU A 63 -12.76 1.54 -4.52
N ILE A 64 -12.85 0.22 -4.34
CA ILE A 64 -12.04 -0.50 -3.35
C ILE A 64 -10.56 -0.42 -3.68
N ILE A 65 -10.17 -0.59 -4.95
CA ILE A 65 -8.77 -0.43 -5.38
C ILE A 65 -8.28 0.98 -5.05
N LEU A 66 -9.05 2.01 -5.38
CA LEU A 66 -8.69 3.40 -5.14
C LEU A 66 -8.57 3.72 -3.65
N VAL A 67 -9.55 3.32 -2.84
CA VAL A 67 -9.54 3.57 -1.38
C VAL A 67 -8.37 2.87 -0.72
N LEU A 68 -8.15 1.58 -0.99
CA LEU A 68 -7.04 0.82 -0.41
C LEU A 68 -5.69 1.39 -0.84
N SER A 69 -5.58 1.85 -2.08
CA SER A 69 -4.35 2.48 -2.56
C SER A 69 -4.08 3.80 -1.86
N LEU A 70 -5.06 4.68 -1.78
CA LEU A 70 -4.93 6.00 -1.15
C LEU A 70 -4.57 5.89 0.34
N ILE A 71 -5.19 4.94 1.05
CA ILE A 71 -4.91 4.71 2.46
C ILE A 71 -3.46 4.23 2.67
N ASN A 72 -2.92 3.43 1.77
CA ASN A 72 -1.58 2.86 1.91
C ASN A 72 -0.49 3.72 1.26
N LEU A 73 -0.84 4.65 0.37
CA LEU A 73 0.11 5.48 -0.35
C LEU A 73 1.09 6.24 0.56
N PRO A 74 0.69 6.83 1.69
CA PRO A 74 1.62 7.53 2.60
C PRO A 74 2.77 6.66 3.08
N ILE A 75 2.48 5.43 3.50
CA ILE A 75 3.51 4.51 4.01
C ILE A 75 4.39 3.97 2.87
N VAL A 76 3.79 3.71 1.71
CA VAL A 76 4.52 3.26 0.51
C VAL A 76 5.53 4.32 0.09
N ILE A 77 5.10 5.60 -0.03
CA ILE A 77 5.99 6.70 -0.40
C ILE A 77 7.08 6.90 0.64
N TRP A 78 6.73 6.87 1.93
CA TRP A 78 7.69 7.04 3.01
C TRP A 78 8.78 5.96 2.99
N MET A 79 8.39 4.70 2.86
CA MET A 79 9.33 3.59 2.80
C MET A 79 10.24 3.68 1.58
N LEU A 80 9.67 3.87 0.40
CA LEU A 80 10.44 4.02 -0.83
C LEU A 80 11.37 5.23 -0.78
N PHE A 81 10.89 6.36 -0.25
CA PHE A 81 11.72 7.54 -0.06
C PHE A 81 12.94 7.25 0.84
N THR A 82 12.76 6.48 1.91
CA THR A 82 13.85 6.10 2.82
C THR A 82 14.89 5.24 2.08
N TYR A 83 14.45 4.23 1.34
CA TYR A 83 15.36 3.40 0.55
C TYR A 83 16.07 4.15 -0.57
N PHE A 84 15.36 5.04 -1.28
CA PHE A 84 15.96 5.82 -2.35
C PHE A 84 17.01 6.81 -1.83
N LYS A 85 16.83 7.32 -0.62
CA LYS A 85 17.82 8.17 0.03
C LYS A 85 19.14 7.48 0.40
N GLU A 86 19.14 6.16 0.48
CA GLU A 86 20.36 5.38 0.70
C GLU A 86 21.23 5.25 -0.57
N ILE A 87 20.64 5.51 -1.75
CA ILE A 87 21.37 5.52 -3.02
C ILE A 87 22.20 6.80 -3.11
N PRO A 88 23.52 6.69 -3.32
CA PRO A 88 24.39 7.86 -3.52
C PRO A 88 23.90 8.71 -4.70
N LYS A 89 23.85 10.03 -4.49
CA LYS A 89 23.37 10.96 -5.53
C LYS A 89 24.26 10.97 -6.77
N GLU A 90 25.53 10.69 -6.57
CA GLU A 90 26.55 10.64 -7.61
C GLU A 90 26.18 9.62 -8.72
N ILE A 91 25.52 8.51 -8.34
CA ILE A 91 25.06 7.49 -9.30
C ILE A 91 23.94 8.06 -10.19
N ILE A 92 23.01 8.83 -9.60
CA ILE A 92 21.93 9.48 -10.35
C ILE A 92 22.48 10.60 -11.23
N GLU A 93 23.45 11.38 -10.73
CA GLU A 93 24.11 12.44 -11.48
C GLU A 93 24.89 11.87 -12.69
N ALA A 94 25.59 10.74 -12.48
CA ALA A 94 26.25 10.04 -13.59
C ALA A 94 25.24 9.60 -14.66
N GLY A 95 24.11 8.99 -14.27
CA GLY A 95 23.05 8.61 -15.20
C GLY A 95 22.52 9.81 -16.01
N LYS A 96 22.37 10.97 -15.37
CA LYS A 96 21.98 12.23 -16.05
C LYS A 96 23.03 12.68 -17.06
N MET A 97 24.31 12.57 -16.73
CA MET A 97 25.41 12.91 -17.65
C MET A 97 25.44 11.98 -18.84
N ASP A 98 25.07 10.71 -18.67
CA ASP A 98 24.92 9.72 -19.74
C ASP A 98 23.63 9.92 -20.58
N GLY A 99 22.83 10.93 -20.26
CA GLY A 99 21.61 11.29 -21.01
C GLY A 99 20.38 10.44 -20.65
N CYS A 100 20.37 9.78 -19.51
CA CYS A 100 19.17 9.05 -19.04
C CYS A 100 18.00 10.01 -18.79
N SER A 101 16.82 9.62 -19.28
CA SER A 101 15.58 10.29 -18.91
C SER A 101 15.18 9.93 -17.48
N VAL A 102 14.31 10.71 -16.85
CA VAL A 102 13.78 10.43 -15.50
C VAL A 102 13.22 9.00 -15.37
N TRP A 103 12.51 8.51 -16.39
CA TRP A 103 12.01 7.13 -16.41
C TRP A 103 13.13 6.10 -16.60
N GLY A 104 14.15 6.44 -17.35
CA GLY A 104 15.38 5.62 -17.47
C GLY A 104 16.09 5.51 -16.12
N GLU A 105 16.30 6.64 -15.42
CA GLU A 105 16.89 6.63 -14.07
C GLU A 105 16.09 5.78 -13.10
N ILE A 106 14.75 5.91 -13.08
CA ILE A 106 13.90 5.10 -12.21
C ILE A 106 14.04 3.62 -12.55
N LYS A 107 13.90 3.24 -13.83
CA LYS A 107 13.80 1.84 -14.25
C LYS A 107 15.16 1.13 -14.26
N GLU A 108 16.21 1.81 -14.70
CA GLU A 108 17.51 1.19 -14.97
C GLU A 108 18.51 1.38 -13.83
N ILE A 109 18.32 2.39 -12.98
CA ILE A 109 19.23 2.69 -11.87
C ILE A 109 18.53 2.45 -10.52
N VAL A 110 17.47 3.21 -10.22
CA VAL A 110 16.90 3.24 -8.87
C VAL A 110 16.20 1.93 -8.52
N LEU A 111 15.35 1.39 -9.38
CA LEU A 111 14.61 0.15 -9.08
C LEU A 111 15.53 -1.05 -8.91
N PRO A 112 16.56 -1.30 -9.73
CA PRO A 112 17.52 -2.38 -9.51
C PRO A 112 18.28 -2.23 -8.19
N LEU A 113 18.77 -1.03 -7.87
CA LEU A 113 19.53 -0.77 -6.64
C LEU A 113 18.63 -0.88 -5.38
N ALA A 114 17.40 -0.41 -5.45
CA ALA A 114 16.44 -0.45 -4.35
C ALA A 114 15.52 -1.68 -4.37
N TRP A 115 15.83 -2.72 -5.13
CA TRP A 115 14.95 -3.89 -5.32
C TRP A 115 14.49 -4.51 -3.99
N GLY A 116 15.40 -4.66 -3.03
CA GLY A 116 15.08 -5.18 -1.70
C GLY A 116 14.06 -4.31 -0.96
N GLY A 117 14.23 -2.99 -1.02
CA GLY A 117 13.31 -2.01 -0.44
C GLY A 117 11.97 -1.99 -1.16
N LEU A 118 11.97 -2.07 -2.48
CA LEU A 118 10.75 -2.16 -3.28
C LEU A 118 9.95 -3.42 -2.94
N ALA A 119 10.60 -4.58 -2.89
CA ALA A 119 9.96 -5.85 -2.56
C ALA A 119 9.37 -5.86 -1.14
N SER A 120 10.10 -5.30 -0.16
CA SER A 120 9.62 -5.17 1.22
C SER A 120 8.42 -4.24 1.32
N THR A 121 8.47 -3.09 0.63
CA THR A 121 7.37 -2.12 0.60
C THR A 121 6.13 -2.71 -0.10
N ALA A 122 6.33 -3.42 -1.20
CA ALA A 122 5.26 -4.10 -1.93
C ALA A 122 4.56 -5.14 -1.06
N LEU A 123 5.33 -5.95 -0.34
CA LEU A 123 4.79 -6.98 0.53
C LEU A 123 4.04 -6.38 1.72
N LEU A 124 4.59 -5.35 2.35
CA LEU A 124 3.90 -4.66 3.46
C LEU A 124 2.58 -4.04 2.98
N CYS A 125 2.59 -3.36 1.84
CA CYS A 125 1.39 -2.79 1.24
C CYS A 125 0.36 -3.89 0.90
N PHE A 126 0.82 -5.03 0.37
CA PHE A 126 -0.05 -6.18 0.10
C PHE A 126 -0.71 -6.70 1.37
N ILE A 127 0.07 -6.88 2.46
CA ILE A 127 -0.45 -7.34 3.75
C ILE A 127 -1.50 -6.36 4.29
N PHE A 128 -1.26 -5.06 4.20
CA PHE A 128 -2.24 -4.06 4.63
C PHE A 128 -3.51 -4.09 3.79
N CYS A 129 -3.40 -4.20 2.47
CA CYS A 129 -4.57 -4.32 1.58
C CYS A 129 -5.34 -5.62 1.82
N TRP A 130 -4.64 -6.72 2.10
CA TRP A 130 -5.27 -8.03 2.34
C TRP A 130 -6.02 -8.08 3.67
N ASN A 131 -5.44 -7.53 4.71
CA ASN A 131 -6.02 -7.54 6.05
C ASN A 131 -7.04 -6.41 6.27
N GLU A 132 -7.22 -5.52 5.27
CA GLU A 132 -8.14 -4.42 5.42
C GLU A 132 -9.59 -4.90 5.40
N ALA A 133 -10.28 -4.70 6.51
CA ALA A 133 -11.67 -5.10 6.69
C ALA A 133 -12.62 -3.90 6.86
N TYR A 134 -12.14 -2.83 7.49
CA TYR A 134 -13.02 -1.72 7.88
C TYR A 134 -13.67 -1.04 6.68
N TRP A 135 -12.87 -0.62 5.71
CA TRP A 135 -13.36 0.04 4.50
C TRP A 135 -14.08 -0.91 3.56
N THR A 136 -13.52 -2.10 3.37
CA THR A 136 -14.09 -3.08 2.44
C THR A 136 -15.47 -3.54 2.89
N VAL A 137 -15.65 -3.84 4.17
CA VAL A 137 -16.94 -4.24 4.73
C VAL A 137 -18.00 -3.15 4.60
N ARG A 138 -17.60 -1.88 4.72
CA ARG A 138 -18.51 -0.74 4.73
C ARG A 138 -18.84 -0.17 3.36
N LEU A 139 -17.92 -0.28 2.40
CA LEU A 139 -18.06 0.27 1.06
C LEU A 139 -18.46 -0.76 0.00
N THR A 140 -18.63 -2.03 0.40
CA THR A 140 -19.09 -3.10 -0.50
C THR A 140 -20.31 -3.82 0.05
N THR A 141 -21.07 -4.42 -0.85
CA THR A 141 -22.20 -5.31 -0.54
C THR A 141 -22.00 -6.69 -1.16
N THR A 142 -22.14 -6.82 -2.46
CA THR A 142 -22.12 -8.09 -3.20
C THR A 142 -21.10 -8.12 -4.33
N ASP A 143 -21.04 -7.06 -5.15
CA ASP A 143 -20.32 -7.08 -6.42
C ASP A 143 -18.81 -6.94 -6.25
N ALA A 144 -18.37 -6.11 -5.30
CA ALA A 144 -16.95 -5.92 -4.96
C ALA A 144 -16.58 -6.53 -3.60
N ALA A 145 -17.34 -7.55 -3.15
CA ALA A 145 -17.11 -8.17 -1.86
C ALA A 145 -15.70 -8.75 -1.76
N THR A 146 -14.99 -8.40 -0.68
CA THR A 146 -13.68 -8.94 -0.35
C THR A 146 -13.80 -10.15 0.57
N LEU A 147 -12.68 -10.84 0.77
CA LEU A 147 -12.62 -11.97 1.70
C LEU A 147 -12.98 -11.55 3.13
N SER A 148 -12.58 -10.35 3.55
CA SER A 148 -12.96 -9.78 4.85
C SER A 148 -14.49 -9.59 4.98
N LYS A 149 -15.15 -9.16 3.91
CA LYS A 149 -16.61 -9.06 3.84
C LYS A 149 -17.28 -10.43 3.93
N LEU A 150 -16.71 -11.44 3.27
CA LEU A 150 -17.20 -12.82 3.32
C LEU A 150 -17.08 -13.39 4.74
N ILE A 151 -15.96 -13.14 5.43
CA ILE A 151 -15.77 -13.57 6.83
C ILE A 151 -16.82 -12.92 7.73
N GLU A 152 -17.04 -11.61 7.59
CA GLU A 152 -18.05 -10.90 8.38
C GLU A 152 -19.46 -11.43 8.11
N GLY A 153 -19.81 -11.69 6.86
CA GLY A 153 -21.13 -12.24 6.49
C GLY A 153 -21.43 -13.62 7.08
N ASN A 154 -20.41 -14.35 7.52
CA ASN A 154 -20.58 -15.61 8.23
C ASN A 154 -20.76 -15.45 9.76
N ARG A 155 -20.75 -14.23 10.29
CA ARG A 155 -21.14 -13.90 11.66
C ARG A 155 -22.64 -13.64 11.71
N ALA A 156 -23.44 -14.69 11.60
CA ALA A 156 -24.90 -14.53 11.69
C ALA A 156 -25.34 -14.32 13.15
N PRO A 157 -26.32 -13.42 13.40
CA PRO A 157 -26.90 -13.23 14.72
C PRO A 157 -27.60 -14.49 15.28
N GLU A 158 -28.04 -15.35 14.39
CA GLU A 158 -28.86 -16.56 14.68
C GLU A 158 -28.04 -17.76 15.11
N GLY A 159 -26.71 -17.67 15.11
CA GLY A 159 -25.81 -18.74 15.51
C GLY A 159 -24.43 -18.60 14.84
N LEU A 160 -23.40 -18.92 15.60
CA LEU A 160 -22.04 -18.93 15.09
C LEU A 160 -21.85 -20.23 14.30
N PHE A 161 -21.89 -20.14 12.97
CA PHE A 161 -21.50 -21.24 12.08
C PHE A 161 -19.98 -21.44 12.14
N PHE A 162 -19.48 -21.87 13.30
CA PHE A 162 -18.04 -22.00 13.58
C PHE A 162 -17.28 -22.76 12.50
N GLY A 163 -17.85 -23.84 11.97
CA GLY A 163 -17.20 -24.61 10.91
C GLY A 163 -16.98 -23.79 9.64
N ARG A 164 -17.99 -23.03 9.23
CA ARG A 164 -17.94 -22.19 8.03
C ARG A 164 -17.00 -20.98 8.21
N LEU A 165 -17.11 -20.33 9.37
CA LEU A 165 -16.25 -19.22 9.75
C LEU A 165 -14.78 -19.65 9.81
N SER A 166 -14.50 -20.79 10.45
CA SER A 166 -13.15 -21.34 10.56
C SER A 166 -12.58 -21.74 9.21
N ALA A 167 -13.36 -22.36 8.33
CA ALA A 167 -12.92 -22.74 6.99
C ALA A 167 -12.53 -21.52 6.16
N VAL A 168 -13.38 -20.49 6.12
CA VAL A 168 -13.12 -19.26 5.36
C VAL A 168 -11.91 -18.50 5.95
N SER A 169 -11.82 -18.41 7.28
CA SER A 169 -10.68 -17.75 7.95
C SER A 169 -9.38 -18.48 7.70
N THR A 170 -9.37 -19.82 7.73
CA THR A 170 -8.18 -20.63 7.42
C THR A 170 -7.75 -20.44 5.96
N ALA A 171 -8.71 -20.44 5.03
CA ALA A 171 -8.43 -20.17 3.63
C ALA A 171 -7.86 -18.74 3.42
N ALA A 172 -8.32 -17.77 4.21
CA ALA A 172 -7.83 -16.38 4.17
C ALA A 172 -6.37 -16.23 4.62
N VAL A 173 -5.93 -17.03 5.58
CA VAL A 173 -4.56 -17.00 6.11
C VAL A 173 -3.57 -17.62 5.12
N GLY A 174 -3.98 -18.63 4.36
CA GLY A 174 -3.11 -19.41 3.47
C GLY A 174 -2.23 -18.57 2.54
N PRO A 175 -2.78 -17.68 1.70
CA PRO A 175 -2.00 -16.88 0.77
C PRO A 175 -0.98 -15.96 1.46
N ILE A 176 -1.31 -15.39 2.62
CA ILE A 176 -0.39 -14.53 3.38
C ILE A 176 0.78 -15.32 3.95
N VAL A 177 0.51 -16.50 4.51
CA VAL A 177 1.57 -17.37 5.05
C VAL A 177 2.51 -17.81 3.94
N VAL A 178 1.98 -18.19 2.78
CA VAL A 178 2.78 -18.59 1.62
C VAL A 178 3.65 -17.43 1.14
N LEU A 179 3.05 -16.25 0.92
CA LEU A 179 3.79 -15.05 0.50
C LEU A 179 4.82 -14.62 1.54
N GLY A 180 4.45 -14.63 2.83
CA GLY A 180 5.36 -14.31 3.93
C GLY A 180 6.57 -15.26 3.97
N TRP A 181 6.35 -16.55 3.74
CA TRP A 181 7.42 -17.53 3.64
C TRP A 181 8.42 -17.23 2.52
N PHE A 182 7.92 -16.93 1.33
CA PHE A 182 8.80 -16.59 0.21
C PHE A 182 9.53 -15.25 0.40
N CYS A 183 8.87 -14.30 1.03
CA CYS A 183 9.40 -12.93 1.17
C CYS A 183 10.06 -12.64 2.53
N GLN A 184 10.17 -13.63 3.43
CA GLN A 184 10.73 -13.43 4.79
C GLN A 184 12.13 -12.80 4.78
N LYS A 185 12.99 -13.17 3.83
CA LYS A 185 14.35 -12.62 3.71
C LYS A 185 14.34 -11.14 3.32
N GLN A 186 13.43 -10.77 2.44
CA GLN A 186 13.26 -9.37 2.01
C GLN A 186 12.65 -8.51 3.11
N LEU A 187 11.69 -9.06 3.88
CA LEU A 187 11.11 -8.39 5.05
C LEU A 187 12.18 -8.09 6.11
N VAL A 188 12.98 -9.10 6.47
CA VAL A 188 14.04 -8.92 7.46
C VAL A 188 15.05 -7.88 6.98
N ARG A 189 15.52 -7.96 5.76
CA ARG A 189 16.44 -6.96 5.18
C ARG A 189 15.81 -5.57 5.15
N GLY A 190 14.56 -5.45 4.72
CA GLY A 190 13.88 -4.16 4.65
C GLY A 190 13.64 -3.49 6.00
N LEU A 191 13.37 -4.27 7.04
CA LEU A 191 13.16 -3.74 8.39
C LEU A 191 14.48 -3.44 9.12
N THR A 192 15.57 -4.12 8.77
CA THR A 192 16.86 -3.94 9.42
C THR A 192 17.71 -2.83 8.82
N PHE A 193 17.52 -2.45 7.54
CA PHE A 193 18.26 -1.35 6.91
C PHE A 193 18.02 0.02 7.58
N GLY A 194 16.90 0.22 8.29
CA GLY A 194 16.65 1.41 9.09
C GLY A 194 17.16 1.36 10.54
N ALA A 195 17.62 0.20 11.02
CA ALA A 195 17.94 -0.02 12.44
C ALA A 195 19.45 -0.17 12.74
N VAL A 196 20.28 -0.30 11.72
CA VAL A 196 21.74 -0.42 11.89
C VAL A 196 22.41 0.83 11.30
N LYS A 197 22.62 1.78 12.15
CA LYS A 197 23.67 2.81 12.03
C LYS A 197 24.71 2.57 13.07
#